data_d2c02bd4eb0fdd1ae8fd37ca79882804
#
_entry.id   d2c02bd4eb0fdd1ae8fd37ca79882804
#
_cell.length_a   1.000
_cell.length_b   1.000
_cell.length_c   1.000
_cell.angle_alpha   90.00
_cell.angle_beta   90.00
_cell.angle_gamma   90.00
#
_symmetry.space_group_name_H-M   'P 1'
#
loop_
_entity.id
_entity.type
_entity.pdbx_description
1 polymer ?
#
loop_
_entity_poly.entity_id
_entity_poly.type
_entity_poly.pdbx_seq_one_letter_code
_entity_poly.pdbx_strand_id
1 'polypeptide(L)'
;MAETRPENLPDEMLAIAAILGDLRSFDALALRYRAAAYRVAQSIAGNELAEDAVQESLLLAFKALPSIEEPAKFGSWLYAIVRRVALRMSQRSRRERSQRIDLDEALIEYSEAFARPLAPRDAFEESWVRAAVDALDEDHRLILKLRFYDEMPLRRIADFLGLPLTTVKWRLHRAKQLLREKLEPEKEGLPKRARSTIKS
;
A
#
# COMPACT_ATOMS: atom_id res chain seq x y z
N MET A 1 -37.31 9.87 -7.31
CA MET A 1 -36.28 8.98 -7.84
C MET A 1 -35.13 9.05 -6.84
N ALA A 2 -34.81 7.94 -6.19
CA ALA A 2 -33.69 7.90 -5.25
C ALA A 2 -32.39 8.11 -6.06
N GLU A 3 -31.67 9.20 -5.82
CA GLU A 3 -30.31 9.39 -6.34
C GLU A 3 -29.44 8.23 -5.81
N THR A 4 -29.15 7.30 -6.66
CA THR A 4 -28.22 6.22 -6.34
C THR A 4 -26.85 6.86 -6.12
N ARG A 5 -26.43 6.94 -4.85
CA ARG A 5 -25.12 7.53 -4.51
C ARG A 5 -24.02 6.74 -5.22
N PRO A 6 -23.09 7.40 -5.93
CA PRO A 6 -22.00 6.74 -6.66
C PRO A 6 -21.18 5.77 -5.80
N GLU A 7 -21.09 6.03 -4.51
CA GLU A 7 -20.32 5.24 -3.55
C GLU A 7 -20.76 3.75 -3.45
N ASN A 8 -22.03 3.44 -3.78
CA ASN A 8 -22.59 2.09 -3.69
C ASN A 8 -22.63 1.33 -5.03
N LEU A 9 -22.27 1.98 -6.14
CA LEU A 9 -22.26 1.33 -7.43
C LEU A 9 -21.06 0.38 -7.60
N PRO A 10 -21.20 -0.72 -8.38
CA PRO A 10 -20.08 -1.56 -8.79
C PRO A 10 -19.02 -0.75 -9.56
N ASP A 11 -17.74 -1.16 -9.46
CA ASP A 11 -16.62 -0.49 -10.14
C ASP A 11 -16.84 -0.41 -11.66
N GLU A 12 -17.39 -1.46 -12.26
CA GLU A 12 -17.71 -1.50 -13.68
C GLU A 12 -18.67 -0.38 -14.10
N MET A 13 -19.76 -0.18 -13.33
CA MET A 13 -20.73 0.86 -13.63
C MET A 13 -20.13 2.25 -13.44
N LEU A 14 -19.32 2.46 -12.41
CA LEU A 14 -18.61 3.70 -12.19
C LEU A 14 -17.60 3.98 -13.33
N ALA A 15 -16.87 2.96 -13.76
CA ALA A 15 -15.91 3.10 -14.84
C ALA A 15 -16.60 3.44 -16.17
N ILE A 16 -17.71 2.77 -16.50
CA ILE A 16 -18.51 3.10 -17.70
C ILE A 16 -19.05 4.52 -17.63
N ALA A 17 -19.64 4.94 -16.50
CA ALA A 17 -20.14 6.28 -16.34
C ALA A 17 -19.03 7.34 -16.45
N ALA A 18 -17.86 7.07 -15.88
CA ALA A 18 -16.71 7.95 -15.99
C ALA A 18 -16.16 8.06 -17.43
N ILE A 19 -16.15 6.95 -18.20
CA ILE A 19 -15.82 6.95 -19.65
C ILE A 19 -16.78 7.85 -20.42
N LEU A 20 -18.06 7.85 -20.04
CA LEU A 20 -19.10 8.68 -20.64
C LEU A 20 -19.05 10.15 -20.18
N GLY A 21 -18.08 10.52 -19.33
CA GLY A 21 -17.84 11.90 -18.90
C GLY A 21 -18.38 12.26 -17.51
N ASP A 22 -18.91 11.31 -16.74
CA ASP A 22 -19.32 11.57 -15.36
C ASP A 22 -18.09 11.60 -14.43
N LEU A 23 -17.61 12.80 -14.15
CA LEU A 23 -16.47 13.03 -13.27
C LEU A 23 -16.69 12.51 -11.84
N ARG A 24 -17.93 12.57 -11.32
CA ARG A 24 -18.24 12.08 -9.97
C ARG A 24 -18.02 10.57 -9.85
N SER A 25 -18.29 9.82 -10.91
CA SER A 25 -18.03 8.39 -10.97
C SER A 25 -16.53 8.07 -10.95
N PHE A 26 -15.70 8.90 -11.63
CA PHE A 26 -14.25 8.76 -11.52
C PHE A 26 -13.77 9.11 -10.11
N ASP A 27 -14.26 10.19 -9.51
CA ASP A 27 -13.90 10.58 -8.14
C ASP A 27 -14.23 9.46 -7.14
N ALA A 28 -15.40 8.82 -7.29
CA ALA A 28 -15.80 7.68 -6.44
C ALA A 28 -14.82 6.51 -6.59
N LEU A 29 -14.37 6.17 -7.81
CA LEU A 29 -13.36 5.15 -8.05
C LEU A 29 -12.00 5.55 -7.45
N ALA A 30 -11.58 6.79 -7.67
CA ALA A 30 -10.32 7.31 -7.14
C ALA A 30 -10.29 7.24 -5.61
N LEU A 31 -11.34 7.68 -4.93
CA LEU A 31 -11.46 7.59 -3.47
C LEU A 31 -11.44 6.13 -2.99
N ARG A 32 -12.16 5.24 -3.68
CA ARG A 32 -12.24 3.81 -3.33
C ARG A 32 -10.89 3.10 -3.38
N TYR A 33 -10.04 3.48 -4.32
CA TYR A 33 -8.75 2.83 -4.53
C TYR A 33 -7.54 3.60 -4.01
N ARG A 34 -7.71 4.86 -3.55
CA ARG A 34 -6.61 5.72 -3.11
C ARG A 34 -5.73 5.09 -2.04
N ALA A 35 -6.35 4.51 -0.99
CA ALA A 35 -5.61 3.87 0.09
C ALA A 35 -4.78 2.68 -0.43
N ALA A 36 -5.39 1.82 -1.26
CA ALA A 36 -4.70 0.68 -1.87
C ALA A 36 -3.56 1.13 -2.80
N ALA A 37 -3.81 2.14 -3.64
CA ALA A 37 -2.79 2.74 -4.50
C ALA A 37 -1.60 3.28 -3.69
N TYR A 38 -1.89 3.97 -2.58
CA TYR A 38 -0.87 4.47 -1.67
C TYR A 38 -0.02 3.34 -1.08
N ARG A 39 -0.64 2.22 -0.64
CA ARG A 39 0.12 1.07 -0.11
C ARG A 39 1.06 0.46 -1.15
N VAL A 40 0.59 0.35 -2.40
CA VAL A 40 1.43 -0.11 -3.51
C VAL A 40 2.58 0.85 -3.77
N ALA A 41 2.30 2.14 -3.89
CA ALA A 41 3.31 3.15 -4.13
C ALA A 41 4.34 3.20 -2.98
N GLN A 42 3.86 3.16 -1.73
CA GLN A 42 4.70 3.12 -0.53
C GLN A 42 5.63 1.91 -0.51
N SER A 43 5.14 0.71 -0.87
CA SER A 43 5.96 -0.51 -0.86
C SER A 43 7.08 -0.48 -1.90
N ILE A 44 6.89 0.25 -3.01
CA ILE A 44 7.83 0.30 -4.14
C ILE A 44 8.77 1.51 -4.06
N ALA A 45 8.21 2.69 -3.79
CA ALA A 45 8.93 3.96 -3.88
C ALA A 45 9.27 4.58 -2.51
N GLY A 46 8.77 3.99 -1.41
CA GLY A 46 8.94 4.53 -0.06
C GLY A 46 7.94 5.62 0.29
N ASN A 47 7.94 6.04 1.57
CA ASN A 47 6.96 6.99 2.11
C ASN A 47 7.03 8.37 1.42
N GLU A 48 8.25 8.84 1.12
CA GLU A 48 8.50 10.18 0.58
C GLU A 48 7.86 10.39 -0.80
N LEU A 49 7.83 9.34 -1.63
CA LEU A 49 7.35 9.43 -3.01
C LEU A 49 5.94 8.83 -3.19
N ALA A 50 5.37 8.21 -2.16
CA ALA A 50 4.13 7.45 -2.29
C ALA A 50 2.95 8.32 -2.69
N GLU A 51 2.77 9.49 -2.07
CA GLU A 51 1.65 10.38 -2.36
C GLU A 51 1.75 10.97 -3.78
N ASP A 52 2.94 11.41 -4.18
CA ASP A 52 3.19 11.93 -5.53
C ASP A 52 2.94 10.86 -6.59
N ALA A 53 3.37 9.61 -6.31
CA ALA A 53 3.13 8.48 -7.20
C ALA A 53 1.64 8.17 -7.35
N VAL A 54 0.84 8.29 -6.27
CA VAL A 54 -0.62 8.13 -6.34
C VAL A 54 -1.26 9.23 -7.15
N GLN A 55 -0.92 10.49 -6.89
CA GLN A 55 -1.48 11.63 -7.62
C GLN A 55 -1.18 11.53 -9.11
N GLU A 56 0.07 11.25 -9.49
CA GLU A 56 0.44 11.06 -10.89
C GLU A 56 -0.29 9.87 -11.51
N SER A 57 -0.45 8.77 -10.77
CA SER A 57 -1.14 7.58 -11.25
C SER A 57 -2.62 7.84 -11.51
N LEU A 58 -3.30 8.56 -10.61
CA LEU A 58 -4.71 8.92 -10.78
C LEU A 58 -4.91 9.87 -11.96
N LEU A 59 -3.99 10.83 -12.15
CA LEU A 59 -4.03 11.70 -13.31
C LEU A 59 -3.84 10.95 -14.63
N LEU A 60 -2.90 10.02 -14.67
CA LEU A 60 -2.68 9.15 -15.85
C LEU A 60 -3.87 8.22 -16.08
N ALA A 61 -4.44 7.66 -15.01
CA ALA A 61 -5.64 6.83 -15.09
C ALA A 61 -6.82 7.63 -15.66
N PHE A 62 -7.05 8.85 -15.19
CA PHE A 62 -8.11 9.72 -15.71
C PHE A 62 -7.94 9.98 -17.21
N LYS A 63 -6.72 10.32 -17.65
CA LYS A 63 -6.43 10.58 -19.07
C LYS A 63 -6.56 9.34 -19.95
N ALA A 64 -6.19 8.17 -19.43
CA ALA A 64 -6.20 6.92 -20.16
C ALA A 64 -7.53 6.14 -20.02
N LEU A 65 -8.46 6.61 -19.19
CA LEU A 65 -9.73 5.94 -18.91
C LEU A 65 -10.54 5.58 -20.17
N PRO A 66 -10.64 6.46 -21.20
CA PRO A 66 -11.36 6.12 -22.44
C PRO A 66 -10.77 4.93 -23.21
N SER A 67 -9.53 4.54 -22.91
CA SER A 67 -8.86 3.41 -23.57
C SER A 67 -8.96 2.09 -22.78
N ILE A 68 -9.69 2.06 -21.68
CA ILE A 68 -9.87 0.82 -20.91
C ILE A 68 -10.76 -0.15 -21.68
N GLU A 69 -10.22 -1.34 -21.98
CA GLU A 69 -10.95 -2.36 -22.76
C GLU A 69 -11.99 -3.10 -21.89
N GLU A 70 -11.68 -3.33 -20.61
CA GLU A 70 -12.52 -4.07 -19.67
C GLU A 70 -12.80 -3.22 -18.42
N PRO A 71 -13.89 -2.41 -18.39
CA PRO A 71 -14.24 -1.57 -17.24
C PRO A 71 -14.39 -2.34 -15.92
N ALA A 72 -14.82 -3.60 -15.97
CA ALA A 72 -14.91 -4.50 -14.81
C ALA A 72 -13.54 -4.76 -14.15
N LYS A 73 -12.44 -4.58 -14.89
CA LYS A 73 -11.07 -4.76 -14.40
C LYS A 73 -10.39 -3.45 -14.01
N PHE A 74 -11.15 -2.37 -13.76
CA PHE A 74 -10.61 -1.07 -13.39
C PHE A 74 -9.57 -1.15 -12.28
N GLY A 75 -9.82 -1.93 -11.23
CA GLY A 75 -8.92 -2.08 -10.09
C GLY A 75 -7.53 -2.59 -10.51
N SER A 76 -7.44 -3.68 -11.25
CA SER A 76 -6.16 -4.25 -11.69
C SER A 76 -5.47 -3.40 -12.77
N TRP A 77 -6.25 -2.71 -13.59
CA TRP A 77 -5.72 -1.75 -14.54
C TRP A 77 -5.08 -0.55 -13.82
N LEU A 78 -5.75 0.03 -12.82
CA LEU A 78 -5.20 1.09 -11.98
C LEU A 78 -3.95 0.63 -11.23
N TYR A 79 -3.96 -0.59 -10.67
CA TYR A 79 -2.79 -1.17 -10.02
C TYR A 79 -1.57 -1.20 -10.94
N ALA A 80 -1.75 -1.60 -12.21
CA ALA A 80 -0.66 -1.63 -13.19
C ALA A 80 -0.07 -0.23 -13.45
N ILE A 81 -0.92 0.81 -13.48
CA ILE A 81 -0.48 2.21 -13.62
C ILE A 81 0.31 2.63 -12.39
N VAL A 82 -0.23 2.43 -11.18
CA VAL A 82 0.41 2.79 -9.91
C VAL A 82 1.78 2.11 -9.78
N ARG A 83 1.84 0.82 -10.05
CA ARG A 83 3.09 0.05 -10.00
C ARG A 83 4.14 0.61 -10.96
N ARG A 84 3.75 0.95 -12.19
CA ARG A 84 4.65 1.51 -13.20
C ARG A 84 5.18 2.89 -12.78
N VAL A 85 4.31 3.76 -12.29
CA VAL A 85 4.67 5.11 -11.82
C VAL A 85 5.62 5.00 -10.63
N ALA A 86 5.27 4.23 -9.62
CA ALA A 86 6.08 4.04 -8.42
C ALA A 86 7.49 3.50 -8.74
N LEU A 87 7.59 2.49 -9.62
CA LEU A 87 8.89 1.95 -10.07
C LEU A 87 9.73 3.01 -10.78
N ARG A 88 9.12 3.80 -11.67
CA ARG A 88 9.82 4.88 -12.38
C ARG A 88 10.34 5.93 -11.42
N MET A 89 9.52 6.39 -10.46
CA MET A 89 9.92 7.37 -9.46
C MET A 89 11.02 6.85 -8.55
N SER A 90 10.92 5.61 -8.09
CA SER A 90 11.93 4.95 -7.29
C SER A 90 13.29 4.88 -8.00
N GLN A 91 13.29 4.48 -9.28
CA GLN A 91 14.52 4.41 -10.09
C GLN A 91 15.14 5.79 -10.31
N ARG A 92 14.31 6.81 -10.58
CA ARG A 92 14.78 8.19 -10.74
C ARG A 92 15.41 8.70 -9.45
N SER A 93 14.76 8.57 -8.32
CA SER A 93 15.27 8.98 -7.01
C SER A 93 16.61 8.30 -6.67
N ARG A 94 16.73 6.98 -6.96
CA ARG A 94 17.99 6.25 -6.76
C ARG A 94 19.12 6.80 -7.61
N ARG A 95 18.86 7.13 -8.89
CA ARG A 95 19.87 7.73 -9.79
C ARG A 95 20.31 9.11 -9.30
N GLU A 96 19.36 9.96 -8.89
CA GLU A 96 19.64 11.29 -8.37
C GLU A 96 20.46 11.24 -7.08
N ARG A 97 20.15 10.28 -6.18
CA ARG A 97 20.94 10.05 -4.94
C ARG A 97 22.34 9.53 -5.27
N SER A 98 22.48 8.58 -6.21
CA SER A 98 23.80 8.08 -6.62
C SER A 98 24.68 9.18 -7.21
N GLN A 99 24.12 10.07 -8.03
CA GLN A 99 24.86 11.22 -8.59
C GLN A 99 25.23 12.26 -7.53
N ARG A 100 24.47 12.37 -6.43
CA ARG A 100 24.82 13.26 -5.30
C ARG A 100 25.88 12.67 -4.40
N ILE A 101 25.91 11.35 -4.21
CA ILE A 101 26.91 10.67 -3.38
C ILE A 101 28.31 10.86 -3.98
N ASP A 102 28.46 10.90 -5.30
CA ASP A 102 29.73 11.20 -5.98
C ASP A 102 30.22 12.65 -5.72
N LEU A 103 29.35 13.55 -5.21
CA LEU A 103 29.69 14.93 -4.86
C LEU A 103 29.84 15.16 -3.34
N ASP A 104 29.28 14.29 -2.47
CA ASP A 104 29.15 14.51 -1.04
C ASP A 104 29.95 13.53 -0.16
N GLU A 105 30.83 12.70 -0.70
CA GLU A 105 31.69 11.80 0.11
C GLU A 105 32.56 12.49 1.18
N ALA A 106 32.54 13.83 1.20
CA ALA A 106 33.29 14.65 2.15
C ALA A 106 32.50 15.16 3.38
N LEU A 107 31.18 14.91 3.52
CA LEU A 107 30.32 15.56 4.52
C LEU A 107 29.45 14.66 5.40
N ILE A 108 29.50 13.32 5.28
CA ILE A 108 28.54 12.41 5.96
C ILE A 108 29.03 11.82 7.29
N GLU A 109 30.14 12.28 7.84
CA GLU A 109 30.65 11.72 9.11
C GLU A 109 30.03 12.33 10.40
N TYR A 110 29.03 13.25 10.32
CA TYR A 110 28.58 14.02 11.50
C TYR A 110 27.08 13.99 11.84
N SER A 111 26.24 13.21 11.18
CA SER A 111 24.77 13.35 11.37
C SER A 111 24.00 12.17 11.98
N GLU A 112 24.58 11.03 12.34
CA GLU A 112 23.84 9.87 12.83
C GLU A 112 23.62 9.77 14.36
N ALA A 113 24.05 10.76 15.15
CA ALA A 113 24.09 10.63 16.60
C ALA A 113 22.85 11.16 17.38
N PHE A 114 21.91 11.89 16.78
CA PHE A 114 20.86 12.60 17.55
C PHE A 114 19.44 12.49 17.00
N ALA A 115 18.86 11.31 16.91
CA ALA A 115 17.40 11.20 16.81
C ALA A 115 16.86 9.89 17.42
N ARG A 116 16.82 9.81 18.72
CA ARG A 116 16.04 8.79 19.40
C ARG A 116 14.92 9.47 20.19
N PRO A 117 13.68 9.55 19.68
CA PRO A 117 12.55 10.01 20.47
C PRO A 117 12.23 8.95 21.53
N LEU A 118 12.12 9.38 22.79
CA LEU A 118 11.55 8.59 23.88
C LEU A 118 10.04 8.46 23.62
N ALA A 119 9.61 7.33 23.08
CA ALA A 119 8.20 7.03 22.82
C ALA A 119 7.50 6.51 24.09
N PRO A 120 6.20 6.84 24.32
CA PRO A 120 5.37 6.24 25.36
C PRO A 120 5.30 4.71 25.23
N ARG A 121 5.02 4.01 26.33
CA ARG A 121 5.01 2.53 26.38
C ARG A 121 4.10 1.85 25.36
N ASP A 122 2.98 2.48 25.00
CA ASP A 122 2.04 1.95 24.00
C ASP A 122 2.62 2.01 22.57
N ALA A 123 3.47 3.01 22.30
CA ALA A 123 4.19 3.15 21.02
C ALA A 123 5.26 2.05 20.81
N PHE A 124 5.71 1.37 21.87
CA PHE A 124 6.70 0.30 21.78
C PHE A 124 6.07 -0.99 21.22
N GLU A 125 4.86 -1.36 21.66
CA GLU A 125 4.14 -2.54 21.15
C GLU A 125 3.74 -2.36 19.67
N GLU A 126 3.34 -1.16 19.26
CA GLU A 126 3.09 -0.86 17.85
C GLU A 126 4.36 -0.85 17.00
N SER A 127 5.49 -0.42 17.58
CA SER A 127 6.77 -0.27 16.86
C SER A 127 7.34 -1.63 16.42
N TRP A 128 7.35 -2.64 17.32
CA TRP A 128 7.93 -3.95 16.99
C TRP A 128 7.05 -4.77 16.06
N VAL A 129 5.71 -4.70 16.19
CA VAL A 129 4.79 -5.30 15.22
C VAL A 129 4.97 -4.66 13.84
N ARG A 130 5.09 -3.34 13.79
CA ARG A 130 5.36 -2.62 12.54
C ARG A 130 6.68 -3.05 11.91
N ALA A 131 7.75 -3.14 12.70
CA ALA A 131 9.05 -3.62 12.25
C ALA A 131 8.97 -5.07 11.73
N ALA A 132 8.23 -5.94 12.40
CA ALA A 132 8.02 -7.32 11.96
C ALA A 132 7.24 -7.41 10.64
N VAL A 133 6.24 -6.56 10.45
CA VAL A 133 5.49 -6.46 9.18
C VAL A 133 6.41 -5.92 8.08
N ASP A 134 7.20 -4.89 8.36
CA ASP A 134 8.10 -4.28 7.38
C ASP A 134 9.27 -5.19 6.99
N ALA A 135 9.61 -6.16 7.83
CA ALA A 135 10.59 -7.21 7.57
C ALA A 135 10.06 -8.39 6.72
N LEU A 136 8.77 -8.40 6.36
CA LEU A 136 8.22 -9.36 5.40
C LEU A 136 8.59 -8.95 3.97
N ASP A 137 8.59 -9.92 3.05
CA ASP A 137 8.69 -9.60 1.63
C ASP A 137 7.51 -8.71 1.17
N GLU A 138 7.69 -8.03 0.04
CA GLU A 138 6.78 -7.01 -0.46
C GLU A 138 5.35 -7.54 -0.66
N ASP A 139 5.21 -8.72 -1.24
CA ASP A 139 3.90 -9.32 -1.58
C ASP A 139 3.10 -9.66 -0.30
N HIS A 140 3.74 -10.26 0.69
CA HIS A 140 3.10 -10.62 1.96
C HIS A 140 2.78 -9.39 2.80
N ARG A 141 3.70 -8.42 2.85
CA ARG A 141 3.51 -7.15 3.55
C ARG A 141 2.36 -6.35 2.94
N LEU A 142 2.30 -6.24 1.60
CA LEU A 142 1.24 -5.52 0.90
C LEU A 142 -0.15 -6.11 1.22
N ILE A 143 -0.30 -7.43 1.12
CA ILE A 143 -1.59 -8.09 1.39
C ILE A 143 -2.04 -7.91 2.84
N LEU A 144 -1.12 -7.95 3.81
CA LEU A 144 -1.43 -7.66 5.21
C LEU A 144 -1.91 -6.22 5.38
N LYS A 145 -1.20 -5.25 4.79
CA LYS A 145 -1.57 -3.82 4.88
C LYS A 145 -2.94 -3.57 4.24
N LEU A 146 -3.19 -4.06 3.03
CA LEU A 146 -4.50 -3.94 2.37
C LEU A 146 -5.63 -4.58 3.19
N ARG A 147 -5.39 -5.72 3.83
CA ARG A 147 -6.43 -6.43 4.59
C ARG A 147 -6.71 -5.80 5.95
N PHE A 148 -5.69 -5.40 6.72
CA PHE A 148 -5.82 -5.03 8.13
C PHE A 148 -5.75 -3.52 8.38
N TYR A 149 -5.03 -2.75 7.57
CA TYR A 149 -5.01 -1.28 7.71
C TYR A 149 -6.07 -0.61 6.84
N ASP A 150 -6.29 -1.11 5.62
CA ASP A 150 -7.27 -0.54 4.69
C ASP A 150 -8.60 -1.32 4.70
N GLU A 151 -8.72 -2.34 5.57
CA GLU A 151 -9.92 -3.18 5.77
C GLU A 151 -10.51 -3.76 4.48
N MET A 152 -9.69 -3.84 3.43
CA MET A 152 -10.14 -4.23 2.10
C MET A 152 -10.61 -5.69 2.08
N PRO A 153 -11.81 -5.99 1.54
CA PRO A 153 -12.29 -7.36 1.38
C PRO A 153 -11.38 -8.16 0.45
N LEU A 154 -11.17 -9.48 0.74
CA LEU A 154 -10.25 -10.33 -0.03
C LEU A 154 -10.58 -10.39 -1.53
N ARG A 155 -11.85 -10.33 -1.91
CA ARG A 155 -12.27 -10.26 -3.32
C ARG A 155 -11.73 -9.00 -3.99
N ARG A 156 -11.90 -7.83 -3.33
CA ARG A 156 -11.39 -6.57 -3.87
C ARG A 156 -9.86 -6.54 -3.93
N ILE A 157 -9.16 -7.15 -2.96
CA ILE A 157 -7.70 -7.32 -3.04
C ILE A 157 -7.33 -8.17 -4.27
N ALA A 158 -8.06 -9.26 -4.52
CA ALA A 158 -7.84 -10.12 -5.67
C ALA A 158 -8.04 -9.36 -6.99
N ASP A 159 -9.16 -8.63 -7.10
CA ASP A 159 -9.49 -7.82 -8.28
C ASP A 159 -8.46 -6.70 -8.49
N PHE A 160 -8.06 -6.02 -7.41
CA PHE A 160 -7.07 -4.94 -7.46
C PHE A 160 -5.68 -5.44 -7.86
N LEU A 161 -5.20 -6.54 -7.28
CA LEU A 161 -3.88 -7.08 -7.59
C LEU A 161 -3.85 -7.91 -8.90
N GLY A 162 -5.01 -8.16 -9.52
CA GLY A 162 -5.14 -9.03 -10.68
C GLY A 162 -4.78 -10.50 -10.38
N LEU A 163 -5.05 -10.97 -9.15
CA LEU A 163 -4.71 -12.30 -8.68
C LEU A 163 -5.96 -13.15 -8.43
N PRO A 164 -5.89 -14.48 -8.60
CA PRO A 164 -6.95 -15.37 -8.15
C PRO A 164 -7.20 -15.22 -6.65
N LEU A 165 -8.47 -15.26 -6.24
CA LEU A 165 -8.85 -15.16 -4.82
C LEU A 165 -8.19 -16.24 -3.95
N THR A 166 -7.98 -17.44 -4.51
CA THR A 166 -7.26 -18.54 -3.86
C THR A 166 -5.81 -18.16 -3.55
N THR A 167 -5.13 -17.48 -4.48
CA THR A 167 -3.76 -16.98 -4.30
C THR A 167 -3.70 -15.92 -3.21
N VAL A 168 -4.66 -14.98 -3.18
CA VAL A 168 -4.73 -13.95 -2.12
C VAL A 168 -4.95 -14.58 -0.76
N LYS A 169 -5.87 -15.56 -0.65
CA LYS A 169 -6.10 -16.29 0.61
C LYS A 169 -4.84 -17.02 1.07
N TRP A 170 -4.15 -17.71 0.16
CA TRP A 170 -2.91 -18.42 0.48
C TRP A 170 -1.80 -17.46 0.94
N ARG A 171 -1.56 -16.38 0.18
CA ARG A 171 -0.56 -15.35 0.55
C ARG A 171 -0.88 -14.72 1.91
N LEU A 172 -2.14 -14.39 2.19
CA LEU A 172 -2.54 -13.83 3.49
C LEU A 172 -2.29 -14.84 4.62
N HIS A 173 -2.61 -16.11 4.40
CA HIS A 173 -2.34 -17.17 5.39
C HIS A 173 -0.85 -17.29 5.66
N ARG A 174 -0.03 -17.35 4.60
CA ARG A 174 1.43 -17.43 4.70
C ARG A 174 2.03 -16.19 5.36
N ALA A 175 1.56 -15.00 5.01
CA ALA A 175 1.98 -13.76 5.65
C ALA A 175 1.74 -13.75 7.16
N LYS A 176 0.57 -14.25 7.61
CA LYS A 176 0.27 -14.39 9.04
C LYS A 176 1.18 -15.39 9.75
N GLN A 177 1.54 -16.50 9.10
CA GLN A 177 2.50 -17.45 9.66
C GLN A 177 3.88 -16.82 9.82
N LEU A 178 4.40 -16.19 8.76
CA LEU A 178 5.70 -15.52 8.80
C LEU A 178 5.76 -14.42 9.86
N LEU A 179 4.66 -13.65 9.98
CA LEU A 179 4.56 -12.62 11.01
C LEU A 179 4.59 -13.23 12.40
N ARG A 180 3.87 -14.33 12.63
CA ARG A 180 3.88 -15.04 13.91
C ARG A 180 5.28 -15.56 14.25
N GLU A 181 5.97 -16.19 13.29
CA GLU A 181 7.34 -16.67 13.47
C GLU A 181 8.31 -15.56 13.87
N LYS A 182 8.14 -14.35 13.29
CA LYS A 182 8.96 -13.17 13.65
C LYS A 182 8.62 -12.58 15.02
N LEU A 183 7.38 -12.71 15.47
CA LEU A 183 6.91 -12.16 16.74
C LEU A 183 7.12 -13.12 17.93
N GLU A 184 7.28 -14.41 17.69
CA GLU A 184 7.48 -15.42 18.76
C GLU A 184 8.81 -15.26 19.54
N PRO A 185 9.96 -15.00 18.91
CA PRO A 185 11.23 -14.84 19.62
C PRO A 185 11.25 -13.67 20.61
N GLU A 186 10.51 -12.61 20.32
CA GLU A 186 10.45 -11.42 21.19
C GLU A 186 9.50 -11.59 22.38
N LYS A 187 8.57 -12.56 22.33
CA LYS A 187 7.68 -12.88 23.46
C LYS A 187 8.43 -13.43 24.69
N GLU A 188 9.58 -14.05 24.50
CA GLU A 188 10.41 -14.55 25.61
C GLU A 188 11.07 -13.42 26.40
N GLY A 189 11.27 -12.25 25.80
CA GLY A 189 11.81 -11.04 26.44
C GLY A 189 10.77 -10.10 27.05
N LEU A 190 9.47 -10.30 26.79
CA LEU A 190 8.40 -9.41 27.28
C LEU A 190 7.91 -9.78 28.68
N PRO A 191 7.60 -8.79 29.56
CA PRO A 191 7.04 -9.04 30.88
C PRO A 191 5.70 -9.78 30.78
N LYS A 192 5.45 -10.69 31.73
CA LYS A 192 4.32 -11.67 31.74
C LYS A 192 2.91 -11.06 31.49
N ARG A 193 2.72 -9.75 31.66
CA ARG A 193 1.44 -9.06 31.42
C ARG A 193 1.08 -8.87 29.94
N ALA A 194 2.07 -8.80 29.04
CA ALA A 194 1.82 -8.63 27.58
C ALA A 194 1.46 -9.95 26.88
N ARG A 195 1.70 -11.10 27.52
CA ARG A 195 1.46 -12.43 26.94
C ARG A 195 -0.03 -12.82 26.84
N SER A 196 -0.92 -12.15 27.58
CA SER A 196 -2.35 -12.53 27.66
C SER A 196 -3.23 -11.89 26.59
N THR A 197 -2.83 -10.76 26.00
CA THR A 197 -3.65 -9.99 25.04
C THR A 197 -3.65 -10.57 23.63
N ILE A 198 -2.74 -11.51 23.31
CA ILE A 198 -2.53 -12.06 21.96
C ILE A 198 -3.28 -13.40 21.74
N LYS A 199 -4.01 -13.89 22.76
CA LYS A 199 -4.73 -15.18 22.70
C LYS A 199 -6.24 -15.07 22.44
N SER A 200 -6.76 -13.86 22.19
CA SER A 200 -8.18 -13.65 21.86
C SER A 200 -8.39 -13.31 20.40
#